data_9b7b0c031d6bd35ebf7e020eae09bc8e
#
_entry.id   9b7b0c031d6bd35ebf7e020eae09bc8e
#
_cell.length_a   1.000
_cell.length_b   1.000
_cell.length_c   1.000
_cell.angle_alpha   90.00
_cell.angle_beta   90.00
_cell.angle_gamma   90.00
#
_symmetry.space_group_name_H-M   'P 1'
#
loop_
_entity.id
_entity.type
_entity.pdbx_description
1 polymer ?
#
loop_
_entity_poly.entity_id
_entity_poly.type
_entity_poly.pdbx_seq_one_letter_code
_entity_poly.pdbx_strand_id
1 'polypeptide(L)'
;MILLFHYSALFGCKNNAENIGGIIMLSKIRALKEKKGFTLVELIVVLVILAILAALLVPALTGYIDRANNEKVISETRMAVMAAQTIASEEYAAKSDKTLNASTSVTSNGSSVAYSAAIKSLGEVSGTITAVTVTDGKVTSLTYSGTKTCTYSDGSYSVSTASK
;
A
#
# COMPACT_ATOMS: atom_id res chain seq x y z
N MET A 1 50.48 9.70 -19.01
CA MET A 1 51.18 10.54 -19.97
C MET A 1 50.50 11.90 -19.94
N ILE A 2 51.10 12.78 -19.13
CA ILE A 2 51.55 14.13 -19.56
C ILE A 2 50.38 15.14 -19.57
N LEU A 3 50.30 16.20 -18.83
CA LEU A 3 51.13 17.16 -18.05
C LEU A 3 50.15 18.11 -17.38
N LEU A 4 50.12 18.41 -16.13
CA LEU A 4 51.06 19.28 -15.37
C LEU A 4 51.47 20.57 -16.10
N PHE A 5 51.27 21.61 -15.39
CA PHE A 5 51.79 23.00 -15.52
C PHE A 5 50.70 24.02 -15.83
N HIS A 6 50.53 25.08 -15.15
CA HIS A 6 51.46 26.02 -14.46
C HIS A 6 50.62 26.87 -13.52
N TYR A 7 50.77 26.90 -12.28
CA TYR A 7 51.66 27.65 -11.42
C TYR A 7 51.85 29.12 -11.79
N SER A 8 51.47 29.87 -10.82
CA SER A 8 52.22 31.00 -10.32
C SER A 8 51.71 32.41 -10.62
N ALA A 9 51.46 33.02 -9.55
CA ALA A 9 51.88 34.33 -9.09
C ALA A 9 51.07 35.50 -9.65
N LEU A 10 50.67 36.42 -8.90
CA LEU A 10 51.36 37.33 -7.97
C LEU A 10 50.33 38.03 -7.08
N PHE A 11 50.59 37.91 -5.82
CA PHE A 11 50.88 39.02 -4.93
C PHE A 11 50.05 40.29 -5.06
N GLY A 12 49.28 40.54 -4.02
CA GLY A 12 49.18 41.90 -3.50
C GLY A 12 47.89 42.64 -3.74
N CYS A 13 46.85 42.31 -2.96
CA CYS A 13 46.06 43.38 -2.37
C CYS A 13 45.47 42.92 -1.03
N LYS A 14 46.24 43.14 0.01
CA LYS A 14 45.77 43.10 1.37
C LYS A 14 44.89 44.29 1.62
N ASN A 15 43.79 44.05 2.32
CA ASN A 15 42.96 44.99 3.03
C ASN A 15 41.69 45.46 2.28
N ASN A 16 40.60 44.98 2.77
CA ASN A 16 39.28 45.53 2.98
C ASN A 16 38.10 44.64 2.65
N ALA A 17 38.31 43.30 2.58
CA ALA A 17 37.18 42.36 2.33
C ALA A 17 36.44 41.93 3.59
N GLU A 18 36.97 42.19 4.79
CA GLU A 18 36.36 41.67 6.02
C GLU A 18 35.19 42.52 6.54
N ASN A 19 35.07 43.78 6.11
CA ASN A 19 34.00 44.67 6.60
C ASN A 19 32.78 44.72 5.73
N ILE A 20 32.87 44.28 4.46
CA ILE A 20 31.74 44.28 3.50
C ILE A 20 30.85 43.04 3.72
N GLY A 21 31.44 41.92 4.10
CA GLY A 21 30.68 40.69 4.38
C GLY A 21 29.75 40.80 5.59
N GLY A 22 30.23 41.46 6.64
CA GLY A 22 29.44 41.71 7.85
C GLY A 22 28.26 42.65 7.63
N ILE A 23 28.44 43.70 6.83
CA ILE A 23 27.36 44.67 6.51
C ILE A 23 26.30 44.04 5.61
N ILE A 24 26.71 43.23 4.66
CA ILE A 24 25.77 42.51 3.76
C ILE A 24 25.00 41.44 4.51
N MET A 25 25.63 40.71 5.45
CA MET A 25 24.93 39.74 6.30
C MET A 25 23.94 40.43 7.24
N LEU A 26 24.32 41.53 7.87
CA LEU A 26 23.43 42.28 8.75
C LEU A 26 22.24 42.91 8.01
N SER A 27 22.43 43.37 6.78
CA SER A 27 21.32 43.86 5.95
C SER A 27 20.36 42.75 5.50
N LYS A 28 20.87 41.54 5.18
CA LYS A 28 20.06 40.36 4.89
C LYS A 28 19.30 39.88 6.14
N ILE A 29 19.90 39.88 7.30
CA ILE A 29 19.23 39.53 8.57
C ILE A 29 18.15 40.55 8.93
N ARG A 30 18.37 41.84 8.67
CA ARG A 30 17.36 42.89 8.86
C ARG A 30 16.20 42.73 7.87
N ALA A 31 16.47 42.44 6.61
CA ALA A 31 15.45 42.17 5.61
C ALA A 31 14.61 40.91 5.89
N LEU A 32 15.18 39.91 6.58
CA LEU A 32 14.44 38.74 7.08
C LEU A 32 13.60 39.06 8.33
N LYS A 33 13.98 40.06 9.11
CA LYS A 33 13.26 40.52 10.32
C LYS A 33 12.05 41.40 9.97
N GLU A 34 12.01 42.00 8.79
CA GLU A 34 10.87 42.78 8.29
C GLU A 34 9.77 41.92 7.65
N LYS A 35 9.96 40.60 7.50
CA LYS A 35 8.85 39.71 7.23
C LYS A 35 7.97 39.71 8.46
N LYS A 36 6.83 40.40 8.36
CA LYS A 36 5.79 40.43 9.39
C LYS A 36 5.54 38.98 9.84
N GLY A 37 6.00 38.66 11.05
CA GLY A 37 5.72 37.38 11.65
C GLY A 37 4.21 37.27 11.86
N PHE A 38 3.67 36.05 11.68
CA PHE A 38 2.28 35.77 11.97
C PHE A 38 1.97 36.20 13.43
N THR A 39 0.85 36.86 13.61
CA THR A 39 0.39 37.21 14.95
C THR A 39 -0.13 35.90 15.60
N LEU A 40 0.00 35.80 16.93
CA LEU A 40 -0.50 34.66 17.70
C LEU A 40 -2.02 34.44 17.43
N VAL A 41 -2.77 35.53 17.31
CA VAL A 41 -4.20 35.52 17.04
C VAL A 41 -4.50 34.91 15.66
N GLU A 42 -3.73 35.28 14.63
CA GLU A 42 -3.86 34.76 13.27
C GLU A 42 -3.63 33.22 13.21
N LEU A 43 -2.66 32.75 13.98
CA LEU A 43 -2.35 31.33 14.08
C LEU A 43 -3.45 30.54 14.80
N ILE A 44 -3.99 31.12 15.89
CA ILE A 44 -5.13 30.49 16.62
C ILE A 44 -6.37 30.40 15.74
N VAL A 45 -6.71 31.46 15.01
CA VAL A 45 -7.87 31.47 14.12
C VAL A 45 -7.76 30.41 13.03
N VAL A 46 -6.59 30.27 12.39
CA VAL A 46 -6.34 29.24 11.38
C VAL A 46 -6.46 27.83 11.98
N LEU A 47 -5.92 27.60 13.17
CA LEU A 47 -6.04 26.30 13.84
C LEU A 47 -7.50 25.96 14.17
N VAL A 48 -8.30 26.92 14.61
CA VAL A 48 -9.74 26.69 14.90
C VAL A 48 -10.49 26.34 13.63
N ILE A 49 -10.26 27.06 12.52
CA ILE A 49 -10.89 26.77 11.23
C ILE A 49 -10.51 25.35 10.74
N LEU A 50 -9.22 25.00 10.82
CA LEU A 50 -8.76 23.66 10.45
C LEU A 50 -9.37 22.57 11.33
N ALA A 51 -9.52 22.81 12.62
CA ALA A 51 -10.16 21.87 13.54
C ALA A 51 -11.63 21.62 13.18
N ILE A 52 -12.38 22.66 12.84
CA ILE A 52 -13.79 22.54 12.42
C ILE A 52 -13.87 21.75 11.10
N LEU A 53 -13.03 22.08 10.12
CA LEU A 53 -13.01 21.37 8.84
C LEU A 53 -12.63 19.90 9.02
N ALA A 54 -11.62 19.61 9.84
CA ALA A 54 -11.20 18.24 10.14
C ALA A 54 -12.31 17.43 10.81
N ALA A 55 -13.06 18.03 11.75
CA ALA A 55 -14.17 17.38 12.45
C ALA A 55 -15.29 16.92 11.51
N LEU A 56 -15.50 17.64 10.40
CA LEU A 56 -16.50 17.27 9.38
C LEU A 56 -15.96 16.25 8.35
N LEU A 57 -14.66 16.32 8.03
CA LEU A 57 -14.03 15.46 7.02
C LEU A 57 -13.75 14.04 7.52
N VAL A 58 -13.34 13.87 8.79
CA VAL A 58 -12.93 12.58 9.34
C VAL A 58 -14.06 11.53 9.27
N PRO A 59 -15.30 11.80 9.73
CA PRO A 59 -16.35 10.79 9.66
C PRO A 59 -16.76 10.41 8.23
N ALA A 60 -16.71 11.35 7.29
CA ALA A 60 -16.99 11.06 5.89
C ALA A 60 -15.90 10.17 5.26
N LEU A 61 -14.63 10.40 5.61
CA LEU A 61 -13.49 9.66 5.06
C LEU A 61 -13.43 8.22 5.56
N THR A 62 -13.76 7.96 6.82
CA THR A 62 -13.76 6.60 7.39
C THR A 62 -14.75 5.68 6.69
N GLY A 63 -15.97 6.16 6.39
CA GLY A 63 -16.96 5.39 5.62
C GLY A 63 -16.51 5.07 4.19
N TYR A 64 -15.79 5.98 3.55
CA TYR A 64 -15.23 5.76 2.22
C TYR A 64 -14.10 4.72 2.22
N ILE A 65 -13.21 4.78 3.21
CA ILE A 65 -12.12 3.80 3.39
C ILE A 65 -12.67 2.40 3.63
N ASP A 66 -13.71 2.26 4.44
CA ASP A 66 -14.35 0.98 4.70
C ASP A 66 -14.96 0.36 3.44
N ARG A 67 -15.61 1.18 2.61
CA ARG A 67 -16.14 0.74 1.32
C ARG A 67 -15.03 0.31 0.37
N ALA A 68 -13.94 1.10 0.26
CA ALA A 68 -12.79 0.76 -0.57
C ALA A 68 -12.13 -0.55 -0.13
N ASN A 69 -12.01 -0.79 1.17
CA ASN A 69 -11.50 -2.05 1.72
C ASN A 69 -12.42 -3.24 1.38
N ASN A 70 -13.73 -3.07 1.40
CA ASN A 70 -14.67 -4.11 1.00
C ASN A 70 -14.50 -4.47 -0.48
N GLU A 71 -14.45 -3.46 -1.36
CA GLU A 71 -14.24 -3.67 -2.81
C GLU A 71 -12.91 -4.38 -3.10
N LYS A 72 -11.85 -3.98 -2.40
CA LYS A 72 -10.53 -4.62 -2.52
C LYS A 72 -10.60 -6.10 -2.15
N VAL A 73 -11.16 -6.42 -0.99
CA VAL A 73 -11.25 -7.82 -0.51
C VAL A 73 -12.13 -8.67 -1.42
N ILE A 74 -13.23 -8.14 -1.95
CA ILE A 74 -14.08 -8.83 -2.93
C ILE A 74 -13.28 -9.10 -4.22
N SER A 75 -12.50 -8.13 -4.70
CA SER A 75 -11.67 -8.30 -5.90
C SER A 75 -10.62 -9.38 -5.71
N GLU A 76 -9.90 -9.37 -4.59
CA GLU A 76 -8.91 -10.42 -4.26
C GLU A 76 -9.58 -11.81 -4.11
N THR A 77 -10.76 -11.86 -3.50
CA THR A 77 -11.51 -13.10 -3.38
C THR A 77 -11.94 -13.64 -4.74
N ARG A 78 -12.34 -12.79 -5.69
CA ARG A 78 -12.66 -13.21 -7.08
C ARG A 78 -11.44 -13.80 -7.77
N MET A 79 -10.27 -13.20 -7.64
CA MET A 79 -9.02 -13.77 -8.18
C MET A 79 -8.72 -15.14 -7.56
N ALA A 80 -8.88 -15.27 -6.25
CA ALA A 80 -8.71 -16.53 -5.56
C ALA A 80 -9.71 -17.62 -6.03
N VAL A 81 -10.98 -17.26 -6.24
CA VAL A 81 -12.00 -18.19 -6.76
C VAL A 81 -11.69 -18.64 -8.19
N MET A 82 -11.24 -17.73 -9.06
CA MET A 82 -10.82 -18.08 -10.41
C MET A 82 -9.61 -19.01 -10.41
N ALA A 83 -8.59 -18.70 -9.61
CA ALA A 83 -7.44 -19.58 -9.44
C ALA A 83 -7.83 -20.95 -8.88
N ALA A 84 -8.70 -20.98 -7.89
CA ALA A 84 -9.23 -22.22 -7.33
C ALA A 84 -9.96 -23.05 -8.38
N GLN A 85 -10.81 -22.42 -9.18
CA GLN A 85 -11.56 -23.10 -10.23
C GLN A 85 -10.65 -23.68 -11.33
N THR A 86 -9.59 -22.95 -11.70
CA THR A 86 -8.61 -23.42 -12.68
C THR A 86 -7.93 -24.70 -12.19
N ILE A 87 -7.37 -24.67 -10.97
CA ILE A 87 -6.70 -25.84 -10.38
C ILE A 87 -7.68 -27.00 -10.16
N ALA A 88 -8.91 -26.70 -9.69
CA ALA A 88 -9.94 -27.73 -9.50
C ALA A 88 -10.28 -28.42 -10.81
N SER A 89 -10.37 -27.68 -11.91
CA SER A 89 -10.66 -28.24 -13.24
C SER A 89 -9.52 -29.14 -13.77
N GLU A 90 -8.26 -28.73 -13.52
CA GLU A 90 -7.07 -29.48 -13.88
C GLU A 90 -6.99 -30.79 -13.08
N GLU A 91 -7.18 -30.75 -11.76
CA GLU A 91 -7.18 -31.94 -10.91
C GLU A 91 -8.36 -32.89 -11.23
N TYR A 92 -9.53 -32.35 -11.50
CA TYR A 92 -10.69 -33.14 -11.91
C TYR A 92 -10.44 -33.90 -13.24
N ALA A 93 -9.82 -33.22 -14.21
CA ALA A 93 -9.45 -33.84 -15.48
C ALA A 93 -8.36 -34.91 -15.32
N ALA A 94 -7.41 -34.70 -14.41
CA ALA A 94 -6.27 -35.61 -14.22
C ALA A 94 -6.59 -36.84 -13.35
N LYS A 95 -7.41 -36.68 -12.30
CA LYS A 95 -7.62 -37.73 -11.28
C LYS A 95 -9.07 -38.17 -11.09
N SER A 96 -10.03 -37.49 -11.71
CA SER A 96 -11.47 -37.68 -11.45
C SER A 96 -11.84 -37.52 -9.96
N ASP A 97 -11.02 -36.83 -9.18
CA ASP A 97 -11.31 -36.54 -7.78
C ASP A 97 -12.36 -35.44 -7.69
N LYS A 98 -13.46 -35.76 -7.02
CA LYS A 98 -14.65 -34.92 -7.04
C LYS A 98 -14.70 -33.87 -5.95
N THR A 99 -13.84 -34.00 -4.95
CA THR A 99 -13.85 -33.12 -3.76
C THR A 99 -12.43 -32.66 -3.39
N LEU A 100 -12.24 -31.35 -3.32
CA LEU A 100 -11.01 -30.73 -2.85
C LEU A 100 -11.32 -29.78 -1.68
N ASN A 101 -10.39 -29.70 -0.76
CA ASN A 101 -10.43 -28.75 0.34
C ASN A 101 -9.08 -28.02 0.50
N ALA A 102 -8.99 -27.03 1.38
CA ALA A 102 -7.82 -26.19 1.54
C ALA A 102 -6.50 -26.94 1.82
N SER A 103 -6.59 -28.12 2.43
CA SER A 103 -5.43 -28.96 2.81
C SER A 103 -5.12 -30.04 1.79
N THR A 104 -5.96 -30.25 0.75
CA THR A 104 -5.73 -31.25 -0.30
C THR A 104 -4.43 -30.92 -1.03
N SER A 105 -3.58 -31.91 -1.23
CA SER A 105 -2.36 -31.75 -2.03
C SER A 105 -2.70 -31.78 -3.51
N VAL A 106 -2.30 -30.72 -4.22
CA VAL A 106 -2.47 -30.56 -5.66
C VAL A 106 -1.11 -30.38 -6.33
N THR A 107 -1.02 -30.67 -7.61
CA THR A 107 0.21 -30.46 -8.39
C THR A 107 0.21 -29.05 -8.97
N SER A 108 1.16 -28.24 -8.54
CA SER A 108 1.35 -26.89 -9.07
C SER A 108 2.82 -26.71 -9.48
N ASN A 109 3.06 -26.31 -10.72
CA ASN A 109 4.42 -26.18 -11.30
C ASN A 109 5.31 -27.40 -11.08
N GLY A 110 4.75 -28.60 -11.19
CA GLY A 110 5.49 -29.85 -11.01
C GLY A 110 5.78 -30.25 -9.57
N SER A 111 5.31 -29.48 -8.59
CA SER A 111 5.48 -29.75 -7.15
C SER A 111 4.14 -30.00 -6.46
N SER A 112 4.12 -30.90 -5.47
CA SER A 112 2.95 -31.14 -4.63
C SER A 112 2.86 -30.08 -3.55
N VAL A 113 1.79 -29.28 -3.55
CA VAL A 113 1.54 -28.21 -2.59
C VAL A 113 0.09 -28.26 -2.08
N ALA A 114 -0.16 -27.64 -0.93
CA ALA A 114 -1.53 -27.53 -0.44
C ALA A 114 -2.37 -26.66 -1.41
N TYR A 115 -3.62 -27.03 -1.61
CA TYR A 115 -4.54 -26.35 -2.54
C TYR A 115 -4.65 -24.85 -2.20
N SER A 116 -4.76 -24.49 -0.94
CA SER A 116 -4.77 -23.09 -0.51
C SER A 116 -3.51 -22.30 -0.91
N ALA A 117 -2.33 -22.95 -0.86
CA ALA A 117 -1.08 -22.35 -1.28
C ALA A 117 -0.98 -22.18 -2.80
N ALA A 118 -1.46 -23.18 -3.55
CA ALA A 118 -1.53 -23.13 -5.00
C ALA A 118 -2.48 -22.02 -5.48
N ILE A 119 -3.67 -21.88 -4.87
CA ILE A 119 -4.60 -20.78 -5.14
C ILE A 119 -3.95 -19.42 -4.89
N LYS A 120 -3.26 -19.27 -3.76
CA LYS A 120 -2.59 -18.01 -3.41
C LYS A 120 -1.52 -17.64 -4.44
N SER A 121 -0.75 -18.62 -4.89
CA SER A 121 0.31 -18.40 -5.89
C SER A 121 -0.26 -18.06 -7.26
N LEU A 122 -1.25 -18.80 -7.73
CA LEU A 122 -1.85 -18.60 -9.05
C LEU A 122 -2.72 -17.34 -9.12
N GLY A 123 -3.44 -17.05 -8.03
CA GLY A 123 -4.30 -15.87 -7.94
C GLY A 123 -3.57 -14.59 -7.56
N GLU A 124 -2.26 -14.67 -7.27
CA GLU A 124 -1.42 -13.53 -6.84
C GLU A 124 -2.04 -12.72 -5.69
N VAL A 125 -2.74 -13.40 -4.78
CA VAL A 125 -3.45 -12.74 -3.68
C VAL A 125 -2.57 -12.64 -2.43
N SER A 126 -2.65 -11.49 -1.75
CA SER A 126 -1.80 -11.20 -0.59
C SER A 126 -2.28 -11.86 0.71
N GLY A 127 -3.58 -12.09 0.85
CA GLY A 127 -4.19 -12.66 2.03
C GLY A 127 -4.04 -14.18 2.15
N THR A 128 -4.86 -14.78 3.00
CA THR A 128 -4.83 -16.22 3.31
C THR A 128 -6.15 -16.87 2.90
N ILE A 129 -6.06 -18.04 2.28
CA ILE A 129 -7.22 -18.90 2.03
C ILE A 129 -7.41 -19.78 3.26
N THR A 130 -8.49 -19.55 4.00
CA THR A 130 -8.77 -20.29 5.26
C THR A 130 -9.65 -21.50 5.03
N ALA A 131 -10.53 -21.43 4.05
CA ALA A 131 -11.36 -22.55 3.64
C ALA A 131 -11.62 -22.52 2.13
N VAL A 132 -11.70 -23.67 1.51
CA VAL A 132 -12.18 -23.85 0.14
C VAL A 132 -12.84 -25.20 0.04
N THR A 133 -13.94 -25.27 -0.68
CA THR A 133 -14.68 -26.51 -0.95
C THR A 133 -14.96 -26.60 -2.44
N VAL A 134 -14.58 -27.72 -3.00
CA VAL A 134 -14.86 -28.07 -4.40
C VAL A 134 -15.73 -29.31 -4.42
N THR A 135 -16.75 -29.30 -5.23
CA THR A 135 -17.64 -30.43 -5.43
C THR A 135 -17.85 -30.62 -6.94
N ASP A 136 -17.61 -31.84 -7.41
CA ASP A 136 -17.71 -32.18 -8.85
C ASP A 136 -16.91 -31.23 -9.77
N GLY A 137 -15.68 -30.87 -9.35
CA GLY A 137 -14.80 -29.95 -10.09
C GLY A 137 -15.21 -28.47 -10.07
N LYS A 138 -16.25 -28.12 -9.32
CA LYS A 138 -16.73 -26.74 -9.17
C LYS A 138 -16.46 -26.22 -7.77
N VAL A 139 -15.91 -25.02 -7.68
CA VAL A 139 -15.74 -24.30 -6.40
C VAL A 139 -17.11 -23.85 -5.90
N THR A 140 -17.55 -24.41 -4.78
CA THR A 140 -18.83 -24.09 -4.14
C THR A 140 -18.69 -23.06 -3.03
N SER A 141 -17.56 -23.08 -2.31
CA SER A 141 -17.28 -22.12 -1.23
C SER A 141 -15.78 -21.79 -1.16
N LEU A 142 -15.45 -20.56 -0.84
CA LEU A 142 -14.09 -20.13 -0.56
C LEU A 142 -14.12 -18.98 0.45
N THR A 143 -13.27 -19.08 1.49
CA THR A 143 -13.10 -18.03 2.48
C THR A 143 -11.69 -17.46 2.37
N TYR A 144 -11.62 -16.17 2.09
CA TYR A 144 -10.42 -15.37 1.96
C TYR A 144 -10.31 -14.41 3.14
N SER A 145 -9.16 -14.37 3.78
CA SER A 145 -8.84 -13.47 4.90
C SER A 145 -7.71 -12.52 4.50
N GLY A 146 -8.02 -11.24 4.35
CA GLY A 146 -7.12 -10.14 4.11
C GLY A 146 -7.27 -9.07 5.19
N THR A 147 -7.49 -7.82 4.81
CA THR A 147 -7.86 -6.72 5.72
C THR A 147 -9.23 -6.95 6.37
N LYS A 148 -10.10 -7.67 5.66
CA LYS A 148 -11.39 -8.17 6.11
C LYS A 148 -11.53 -9.62 5.63
N THR A 149 -12.49 -10.34 6.15
CA THR A 149 -12.80 -11.68 5.67
C THR A 149 -13.92 -11.61 4.62
N CYS A 150 -13.70 -12.23 3.48
CA CYS A 150 -14.70 -12.38 2.44
C CYS A 150 -14.97 -13.85 2.20
N THR A 151 -16.25 -14.22 2.20
CA THR A 151 -16.71 -15.58 1.88
C THR A 151 -17.46 -15.54 0.56
N TYR A 152 -16.99 -16.38 -0.36
CA TYR A 152 -17.69 -16.74 -1.58
C TYR A 152 -18.56 -17.98 -1.31
N SER A 153 -19.79 -17.97 -1.75
CA SER A 153 -20.70 -19.13 -1.71
C SER A 153 -21.62 -19.06 -2.92
N ASP A 154 -21.52 -20.05 -3.79
CA ASP A 154 -22.37 -20.25 -4.98
C ASP A 154 -22.68 -18.97 -5.78
N GLY A 155 -21.65 -18.16 -6.08
CA GLY A 155 -21.79 -16.95 -6.89
C GLY A 155 -22.00 -15.66 -6.08
N SER A 156 -22.19 -15.74 -4.76
CA SER A 156 -22.37 -14.60 -3.88
C SER A 156 -21.12 -14.32 -3.05
N TYR A 157 -20.85 -13.05 -2.79
CA TYR A 157 -19.73 -12.59 -1.96
C TYR A 157 -20.25 -11.86 -0.74
N SER A 158 -19.86 -12.26 0.44
CA SER A 158 -20.16 -11.59 1.71
C SER A 158 -18.89 -11.18 2.43
N VAL A 159 -18.83 -9.92 2.85
CA VAL A 159 -17.69 -9.37 3.59
C VAL A 159 -18.09 -9.18 5.04
N SER A 160 -17.27 -9.74 5.94
CA SER A 160 -17.38 -9.50 7.38
C SER A 160 -16.14 -8.76 7.88
N THR A 161 -16.29 -7.97 8.95
CA THR A 161 -15.15 -7.43 9.67
C THR A 161 -14.32 -8.60 10.21
N ALA A 162 -13.00 -8.59 9.94
CA ALA A 162 -12.13 -9.59 10.57
C ALA A 162 -12.33 -9.49 12.09
N SER A 163 -12.76 -10.59 12.69
CA SER A 163 -12.73 -10.71 14.15
C SER A 163 -11.27 -10.59 14.59
N LYS A 164 -11.00 -9.55 15.40
CA LYS A 164 -9.70 -9.40 16.07
C LYS A 164 -9.51 -10.49 17.10
#